data_c2b45e2629990340e3616814d46ea739
#
_entry.id   c2b45e2629990340e3616814d46ea739
#
_cell.length_a   1.000
_cell.length_b   1.000
_cell.length_c   1.000
_cell.angle_alpha   90.00
_cell.angle_beta   90.00
_cell.angle_gamma   90.00
#
_symmetry.space_group_name_H-M   'P 1'
#
loop_
_entity.id
_entity.type
_entity.pdbx_description
1 polymer ?
#
loop_
_entity_poly.entity_id
_entity_poly.type
_entity_poly.pdbx_seq_one_letter_code
_entity_poly.pdbx_strand_id
1 'polypeptide(L)'
;MKPLSHTQLSTFTKRFDNFKDAELRSVEIISPLTIKLTLATQDSTRAYDWITVSLEFNGVQDARLLEESQLSYVDMSQGASLIYDENLFAFGISECYNISSIKNSSLYLIAESLKYEEGQF
;
A
#
# COMPACT_ATOMS: atom_id res chain seq x y z
N MET A 1 0.32 -13.91 -7.36
CA MET A 1 0.72 -13.01 -6.25
C MET A 1 1.32 -13.78 -5.09
N LYS A 2 2.27 -13.19 -4.42
CA LYS A 2 2.94 -13.79 -3.26
C LYS A 2 2.36 -13.26 -1.97
N PRO A 3 2.12 -14.12 -0.97
CA PRO A 3 1.69 -13.63 0.35
C PRO A 3 2.80 -12.80 0.98
N LEU A 4 2.40 -11.78 1.74
CA LEU A 4 3.32 -10.94 2.49
C LEU A 4 2.96 -11.07 3.97
N SER A 5 3.86 -11.66 4.74
CA SER A 5 3.65 -11.84 6.18
C SER A 5 4.02 -10.57 6.94
N HIS A 6 3.49 -10.43 8.17
CA HIS A 6 3.80 -9.26 8.99
C HIS A 6 5.28 -9.15 9.34
N THR A 7 5.98 -10.28 9.42
CA THR A 7 7.42 -10.27 9.71
C THR A 7 8.28 -9.76 8.55
N GLN A 8 7.71 -9.69 7.35
CA GLN A 8 8.40 -9.22 6.14
C GLN A 8 8.15 -7.74 5.83
N LEU A 9 7.20 -7.09 6.52
CA LEU A 9 6.78 -5.74 6.18
C LEU A 9 7.91 -4.72 6.22
N SER A 10 8.73 -4.76 7.27
CA SER A 10 9.81 -3.80 7.44
C SER A 10 10.80 -3.86 6.26
N THR A 11 11.22 -5.08 5.88
CA THR A 11 12.13 -5.27 4.76
C THR A 11 11.47 -4.86 3.44
N PHE A 12 10.21 -5.20 3.27
CA PHE A 12 9.46 -4.88 2.06
C PHE A 12 9.32 -3.37 1.86
N THR A 13 8.87 -2.64 2.88
CA THR A 13 8.67 -1.19 2.77
C THR A 13 10.00 -0.45 2.63
N LYS A 14 11.05 -0.94 3.28
CA LYS A 14 12.38 -0.36 3.17
C LYS A 14 12.95 -0.48 1.76
N ARG A 15 12.65 -1.58 1.09
CA ARG A 15 13.06 -1.80 -0.31
C ARG A 15 12.55 -0.68 -1.22
N PHE A 16 11.36 -0.18 -0.96
CA PHE A 16 10.71 0.87 -1.76
C PHE A 16 10.79 2.25 -1.12
N ASP A 17 11.70 2.44 -0.15
CA ASP A 17 11.90 3.70 0.57
C ASP A 17 10.59 4.25 1.16
N ASN A 18 9.79 3.35 1.76
CA ASN A 18 8.48 3.66 2.32
C ASN A 18 7.55 4.36 1.31
N PHE A 19 7.70 4.02 0.03
CA PHE A 19 6.90 4.55 -1.07
C PHE A 19 6.98 6.09 -1.22
N LYS A 20 8.09 6.69 -0.77
CA LYS A 20 8.29 8.13 -0.96
C LYS A 20 8.33 8.43 -2.46
N ASP A 21 7.57 9.46 -2.84
CA ASP A 21 7.45 9.90 -4.23
C ASP A 21 6.91 8.84 -5.18
N ALA A 22 6.29 7.78 -4.66
CA ALA A 22 5.61 6.79 -5.47
C ALA A 22 4.35 7.41 -6.10
N GLU A 23 3.87 6.79 -7.18
CA GLU A 23 2.64 7.20 -7.85
C GLU A 23 1.54 6.19 -7.56
N LEU A 24 0.41 6.66 -7.08
CA LEU A 24 -0.79 5.81 -6.96
C LEU A 24 -1.40 5.66 -8.36
N ARG A 25 -1.45 4.43 -8.85
CA ARG A 25 -1.90 4.13 -10.21
C ARG A 25 -3.36 3.72 -10.27
N SER A 26 -3.77 2.80 -9.41
CA SER A 26 -5.15 2.31 -9.43
C SER A 26 -5.56 1.73 -8.09
N VAL A 27 -6.87 1.77 -7.84
CA VAL A 27 -7.52 1.10 -6.73
C VAL A 27 -8.70 0.32 -7.32
N GLU A 28 -8.67 -1.00 -7.19
CA GLU A 28 -9.68 -1.88 -7.77
C GLU A 28 -10.40 -2.68 -6.68
N ILE A 29 -11.72 -2.61 -6.67
CA ILE A 29 -12.53 -3.47 -5.82
C ILE A 29 -12.76 -4.77 -6.60
N ILE A 30 -12.02 -5.82 -6.22
CA ILE A 30 -12.10 -7.12 -6.87
C ILE A 30 -13.36 -7.87 -6.43
N SER A 31 -13.65 -7.79 -5.14
CA SER A 31 -14.84 -8.37 -4.51
C SER A 31 -15.18 -7.53 -3.27
N PRO A 32 -16.31 -7.79 -2.60
CA PRO A 32 -16.67 -6.99 -1.43
C PRO A 32 -15.62 -6.94 -0.32
N LEU A 33 -14.76 -7.98 -0.22
CA LEU A 33 -13.74 -8.04 0.82
C LEU A 33 -12.31 -8.04 0.27
N THR A 34 -12.12 -7.80 -1.04
CA THR A 34 -10.81 -7.84 -1.69
C THR A 34 -10.59 -6.56 -2.49
N ILE A 35 -9.55 -5.81 -2.14
CA ILE A 35 -9.19 -4.57 -2.83
C ILE A 35 -7.74 -4.63 -3.24
N LYS A 36 -7.45 -4.22 -4.47
CA LYS A 36 -6.12 -4.20 -5.04
C LYS A 36 -5.68 -2.76 -5.29
N LEU A 37 -4.54 -2.40 -4.73
CA LEU A 37 -3.92 -1.09 -4.90
C LEU A 37 -2.64 -1.27 -5.71
N THR A 38 -2.47 -0.46 -6.77
CA THR A 38 -1.25 -0.49 -7.58
C THR A 38 -0.52 0.84 -7.48
N LEU A 39 0.79 0.76 -7.20
CA LEU A 39 1.67 1.91 -7.14
C LEU A 39 2.81 1.72 -8.15
N ALA A 40 3.34 2.84 -8.66
CA ALA A 40 4.63 2.86 -9.34
C ALA A 40 5.65 3.44 -8.37
N THR A 41 6.77 2.77 -8.19
CA THR A 41 7.76 3.15 -7.18
C THR A 41 9.17 2.73 -7.63
N GLN A 42 10.19 3.34 -7.02
CA GLN A 42 11.57 2.96 -7.26
C GLN A 42 11.98 1.78 -6.38
N ASP A 43 12.71 0.84 -6.97
CA ASP A 43 13.12 -0.38 -6.30
C ASP A 43 14.63 -0.32 -6.00
N SER A 44 15.00 -0.21 -4.73
CA SER A 44 16.39 -0.14 -4.32
C SER A 44 17.18 -1.40 -4.66
N THR A 45 16.53 -2.55 -4.81
CA THR A 45 17.20 -3.79 -5.19
C THR A 45 17.47 -3.87 -6.70
N ARG A 46 16.94 -2.94 -7.48
CA ARG A 46 17.14 -2.85 -8.93
C ARG A 46 17.74 -1.49 -9.32
N ALA A 47 18.69 -1.01 -8.52
CA ALA A 47 19.36 0.27 -8.75
C ALA A 47 18.39 1.44 -8.91
N TYR A 48 17.29 1.40 -8.14
CA TYR A 48 16.24 2.44 -8.15
C TYR A 48 15.47 2.56 -9.47
N ASP A 49 15.44 1.51 -10.27
CA ASP A 49 14.55 1.45 -11.42
C ASP A 49 13.10 1.56 -10.96
N TRP A 50 12.27 2.18 -11.78
CA TRP A 50 10.84 2.26 -11.55
C TRP A 50 10.18 0.93 -11.92
N ILE A 51 9.35 0.44 -11.02
CA ILE A 51 8.52 -0.75 -11.23
C ILE A 51 7.11 -0.46 -10.74
N THR A 52 6.17 -1.34 -11.04
CA THR A 52 4.87 -1.31 -10.40
C THR A 52 4.83 -2.36 -9.30
N VAL A 53 4.11 -2.04 -8.23
CA VAL A 53 3.84 -2.96 -7.12
C VAL A 53 2.34 -2.96 -6.91
N SER A 54 1.74 -4.14 -6.97
CA SER A 54 0.32 -4.32 -6.65
C SER A 54 0.20 -4.97 -5.29
N LEU A 55 -0.64 -4.38 -4.44
CA LEU A 55 -0.95 -4.90 -3.11
C LEU A 55 -2.40 -5.34 -3.11
N GLU A 56 -2.64 -6.61 -2.81
CA GLU A 56 -3.99 -7.15 -2.72
C GLU A 56 -4.34 -7.38 -1.25
N PHE A 57 -5.34 -6.65 -0.79
CA PHE A 57 -5.82 -6.72 0.59
C PHE A 57 -7.04 -7.64 0.62
N ASN A 58 -6.97 -8.70 1.39
CA ASN A 58 -8.02 -9.72 1.52
C ASN A 58 -8.60 -9.69 2.92
N GLY A 59 -9.92 -9.88 3.02
CA GLY A 59 -10.61 -9.73 4.28
C GLY A 59 -10.63 -8.28 4.74
N VAL A 60 -10.93 -7.36 3.84
CA VAL A 60 -10.97 -5.92 4.13
C VAL A 60 -12.05 -5.65 5.17
N GLN A 61 -11.66 -5.00 6.28
CA GLN A 61 -12.57 -4.67 7.38
C GLN A 61 -12.95 -3.20 7.37
N ASP A 62 -12.08 -2.33 6.87
CA ASP A 62 -12.33 -0.90 6.80
C ASP A 62 -11.46 -0.31 5.69
N ALA A 63 -11.99 0.70 4.99
CA ALA A 63 -11.26 1.35 3.92
C ALA A 63 -11.83 2.74 3.66
N ARG A 64 -10.96 3.65 3.26
CA ARG A 64 -11.34 4.92 2.65
C ARG A 64 -10.66 4.99 1.30
N LEU A 65 -11.44 4.95 0.25
CA LEU A 65 -10.93 4.92 -1.12
C LEU A 65 -11.19 6.25 -1.81
N LEU A 66 -10.35 6.55 -2.79
CA LEU A 66 -10.50 7.70 -3.67
C LEU A 66 -10.81 7.21 -5.07
N GLU A 67 -11.55 8.02 -5.82
CA GLU A 67 -11.76 7.76 -7.25
C GLU A 67 -10.42 7.82 -7.98
N GLU A 68 -10.30 7.03 -9.04
CA GLU A 68 -9.06 6.95 -9.81
C GLU A 68 -8.57 8.32 -10.30
N SER A 69 -9.51 9.20 -10.67
CA SER A 69 -9.20 10.56 -11.11
C SER A 69 -8.56 11.43 -10.02
N GLN A 70 -8.70 11.04 -8.76
CA GLN A 70 -8.17 11.79 -7.62
C GLN A 70 -6.84 11.26 -7.11
N LEU A 71 -6.41 10.09 -7.56
CA LEU A 71 -5.19 9.45 -7.05
C LEU A 71 -3.95 10.29 -7.32
N SER A 72 -3.89 10.97 -8.46
CA SER A 72 -2.74 11.81 -8.82
C SER A 72 -2.59 13.06 -7.94
N TYR A 73 -3.63 13.44 -7.21
CA TYR A 73 -3.60 14.59 -6.31
C TYR A 73 -3.18 14.23 -4.88
N VAL A 74 -2.98 12.94 -4.59
CA VAL A 74 -2.51 12.53 -3.28
C VAL A 74 -1.03 12.88 -3.16
N ASP A 75 -0.68 13.58 -2.08
CA ASP A 75 0.72 13.93 -1.82
C ASP A 75 1.47 12.71 -1.29
N MET A 76 2.35 12.16 -2.12
CA MET A 76 3.19 11.01 -1.78
C MET A 76 4.61 11.40 -1.39
N SER A 77 4.89 12.69 -1.18
CA SER A 77 6.24 13.15 -0.82
C SER A 77 6.73 12.55 0.51
N GLN A 78 5.82 12.23 1.41
CA GLN A 78 6.13 11.56 2.68
C GLN A 78 5.91 10.06 2.61
N GLY A 79 5.59 9.54 1.43
CA GLY A 79 5.38 8.11 1.22
C GLY A 79 4.07 7.59 1.78
N ALA A 80 4.09 6.30 2.13
CA ALA A 80 2.94 5.60 2.70
C ALA A 80 3.44 4.59 3.72
N SER A 81 2.59 4.24 4.65
CA SER A 81 2.89 3.24 5.68
C SER A 81 2.14 1.95 5.40
N LEU A 82 2.82 0.84 5.57
CA LEU A 82 2.23 -0.49 5.52
C LEU A 82 2.62 -1.17 6.83
N ILE A 83 1.66 -1.34 7.72
CA ILE A 83 1.91 -1.79 9.09
C ILE A 83 1.07 -3.00 9.45
N TYR A 84 1.43 -3.65 10.56
CA TYR A 84 0.65 -4.72 11.16
C TYR A 84 0.38 -4.35 12.60
N ASP A 85 -0.88 -4.18 12.94
CA ASP A 85 -1.32 -3.73 14.26
C ASP A 85 -2.68 -4.36 14.57
N GLU A 86 -2.90 -4.76 15.81
CA GLU A 86 -4.14 -5.40 16.24
C GLU A 86 -4.51 -6.61 15.37
N ASN A 87 -3.49 -7.38 14.94
CA ASN A 87 -3.62 -8.56 14.08
C ASN A 87 -4.19 -8.24 12.69
N LEU A 88 -4.04 -7.00 12.23
CA LEU A 88 -4.51 -6.54 10.92
C LEU A 88 -3.38 -5.86 10.15
N PHE A 89 -3.39 -6.03 8.83
CA PHE A 89 -2.56 -5.25 7.94
C PHE A 89 -3.25 -3.93 7.64
N ALA A 90 -2.49 -2.86 7.61
CA ALA A 90 -3.05 -1.54 7.34
C ALA A 90 -2.11 -0.72 6.45
N PHE A 91 -2.71 -0.03 5.49
CA PHE A 91 -2.03 0.87 4.57
C PHE A 91 -2.61 2.27 4.74
N GLY A 92 -1.75 3.28 4.82
CA GLY A 92 -2.18 4.67 4.88
C GLY A 92 -1.14 5.59 4.25
N ILE A 93 -1.55 6.78 3.85
CA ILE A 93 -0.68 7.77 3.25
C ILE A 93 0.14 8.45 4.35
N SER A 94 1.39 8.76 4.03
CA SER A 94 2.38 9.35 4.92
C SER A 94 2.75 8.44 6.10
N GLU A 95 3.33 9.00 7.16
CA GLU A 95 3.85 8.21 8.26
C GLU A 95 2.75 7.90 9.27
N CYS A 96 2.46 6.61 9.44
CA CYS A 96 1.45 6.11 10.38
C CYS A 96 2.06 5.03 11.25
N TYR A 97 1.67 4.99 12.53
CA TYR A 97 2.27 4.08 13.51
C TYR A 97 1.31 3.02 14.02
N ASN A 98 0.01 3.24 13.88
CA ASN A 98 -1.01 2.31 14.39
C ASN A 98 -2.30 2.47 13.58
N ILE A 99 -3.28 1.61 13.86
CA ILE A 99 -4.58 1.63 13.17
C ILE A 99 -5.26 2.98 13.34
N SER A 100 -5.17 3.58 14.52
CA SER A 100 -5.80 4.88 14.79
C SER A 100 -5.25 5.97 13.85
N SER A 101 -3.92 6.02 13.67
CA SER A 101 -3.30 7.00 12.77
C SER A 101 -3.59 6.68 11.30
N ILE A 102 -3.68 5.41 10.95
CA ILE A 102 -4.05 4.98 9.60
C ILE A 102 -5.42 5.56 9.21
N LYS A 103 -6.40 5.52 10.11
CA LYS A 103 -7.76 5.99 9.84
C LYS A 103 -7.86 7.50 9.61
N ASN A 104 -6.81 8.25 9.92
CA ASN A 104 -6.74 9.68 9.63
C ASN A 104 -6.23 9.97 8.22
N SER A 105 -5.78 8.95 7.50
CA SER A 105 -5.28 9.12 6.14
C SER A 105 -6.40 9.40 5.15
N SER A 106 -6.09 10.13 4.09
CA SER A 106 -7.04 10.42 3.01
C SER A 106 -7.42 9.17 2.21
N LEU A 107 -6.54 8.19 2.21
CA LEU A 107 -6.78 6.87 1.61
C LEU A 107 -6.18 5.84 2.55
N TYR A 108 -6.95 4.83 2.91
CA TYR A 108 -6.44 3.76 3.75
C TYR A 108 -7.17 2.45 3.51
N LEU A 109 -6.51 1.36 3.88
CA LEU A 109 -7.03 0.00 3.79
C LEU A 109 -6.61 -0.76 5.04
N ILE A 110 -7.56 -1.48 5.63
CA ILE A 110 -7.32 -2.34 6.79
C ILE A 110 -7.89 -3.72 6.47
N ALA A 111 -7.05 -4.75 6.55
CA ALA A 111 -7.43 -6.09 6.09
C ALA A 111 -6.76 -7.20 6.89
N GLU A 112 -7.30 -8.41 6.77
CA GLU A 112 -6.80 -9.59 7.50
C GLU A 112 -5.51 -10.15 6.88
N SER A 113 -5.36 -10.07 5.55
CA SER A 113 -4.19 -10.61 4.87
C SER A 113 -3.81 -9.78 3.66
N LEU A 114 -2.59 -9.97 3.20
CA LEU A 114 -1.98 -9.15 2.17
C LEU A 114 -1.15 -10.02 1.23
N LYS A 115 -1.27 -9.75 -0.06
CA LYS A 115 -0.41 -10.33 -1.10
C LYS A 115 0.16 -9.21 -1.95
N TYR A 116 1.26 -9.48 -2.62
CA TYR A 116 1.88 -8.50 -3.50
C TYR A 116 2.34 -9.12 -4.81
N GLU A 117 2.52 -8.27 -5.80
CA GLU A 117 3.01 -8.65 -7.12
C GLU A 117 3.81 -7.49 -7.68
N GLU A 118 4.96 -7.81 -8.26
CA GLU A 118 5.77 -6.83 -8.98
C GLU A 118 5.41 -6.87 -10.46
N GLY A 119 5.49 -5.70 -11.10
CA GLY A 119 5.22 -5.59 -12.51
C GLY A 119 6.13 -4.55 -13.17
N GLN A 120 6.02 -4.43 -14.47
CA GLN A 120 6.78 -3.46 -15.24
C GLN A 120 6.17 -2.07 -15.14
N PHE A 121 7.02 -1.07 -15.09
CA PHE A 121 6.61 0.32 -15.13
C PHE A 121 6.05 0.70 -16.50
#